data_b3b51908b2a9c635c97f060eadc61fef
#
_entry.id   b3b51908b2a9c635c97f060eadc61fef
#
_cell.length_a   1.000
_cell.length_b   1.000
_cell.length_c   1.000
_cell.angle_alpha   90.00
_cell.angle_beta   90.00
_cell.angle_gamma   90.00
#
_symmetry.space_group_name_H-M   'P 1'
#
loop_
_entity.id
_entity.type
_entity.pdbx_description
1 polymer ?
#
loop_
_entity_poly.entity_id
_entity_poly.type
_entity_poly.pdbx_seq_one_letter_code
_entity_poly.pdbx_strand_id
1 'polypeptide(L)'
;MRRTIAVLTAVVLSSCTATPHLGGPRLEPVPGSITYGGQPRTKLTKAPVGSTFEHRFQDRFGRTVIEVYRIEPDRSLTIVRRYVRDIFPEL
;
A
#
# COMPACT_ATOMS: atom_id res chain seq x y z
N MET A 1 -37.23 15.83 40.61
CA MET A 1 -36.80 15.78 40.22
C MET A 1 -36.19 15.64 39.47
N ARG A 2 -35.84 15.46 39.08
CA ARG A 2 -35.25 15.32 38.37
C ARG A 2 -34.46 15.05 37.78
N ARG A 3 -33.99 14.72 37.21
CA ARG A 3 -33.27 14.44 36.66
C ARG A 3 -32.66 14.34 35.83
N THR A 4 -32.00 14.17 35.27
CA THR A 4 -31.39 14.10 34.52
C THR A 4 -30.68 13.56 33.90
N ILE A 5 -30.30 13.35 33.27
CA ILE A 5 -29.63 12.69 32.69
C ILE A 5 -28.83 12.81 31.86
N ALA A 6 -28.16 12.61 31.46
CA ALA A 6 -27.29 12.72 30.78
C ALA A 6 -26.84 12.07 29.93
N VAL A 7 -26.51 11.94 29.38
CA VAL A 7 -26.15 11.23 28.56
C VAL A 7 -25.12 11.27 27.94
N LEU A 8 -24.51 11.01 27.51
CA LEU A 8 -23.52 10.93 26.92
C LEU A 8 -23.22 10.44 25.97
N THR A 9 -22.78 10.28 25.39
CA THR A 9 -22.56 9.89 24.42
C THR A 9 -21.46 9.80 23.88
N ALA A 10 -20.88 9.31 23.66
CA ALA A 10 -19.83 9.05 23.20
C ALA A 10 -19.55 8.88 22.02
N VAL A 11 -18.99 8.94 21.49
CA VAL A 11 -18.79 8.81 20.36
C VAL A 11 -17.72 8.47 19.94
N VAL A 12 -17.26 8.07 19.51
CA VAL A 12 -16.30 7.63 19.04
C VAL A 12 -15.81 7.63 18.02
N LEU A 13 -15.20 7.52 17.54
CA LEU A 13 -14.70 7.50 16.55
C LEU A 13 -13.84 6.85 16.13
N SER A 14 -13.59 6.33 15.76
CA SER A 14 -12.90 5.58 15.18
C SER A 14 -11.94 5.89 14.56
N SER A 15 -11.38 6.12 14.39
CA SER A 15 -10.53 6.35 13.84
C SER A 15 -9.94 6.01 13.05
N CYS A 16 -9.77 5.69 12.56
CA CYS A 16 -9.27 5.39 11.70
C CYS A 16 -8.20 5.83 11.44
N THR A 17 -7.47 5.78 11.83
CA THR A 17 -6.35 6.12 11.57
C THR A 17 -5.81 5.60 10.55
N ALA A 18 -6.22 4.90 9.88
CA ALA A 18 -5.59 4.32 8.87
C ALA A 18 -5.10 5.23 7.90
N THR A 19 -4.08 4.91 7.19
CA THR A 19 -3.61 5.67 6.15
C THR A 19 -4.60 5.67 5.09
N PRO A 20 -4.73 6.67 4.33
CA PRO A 20 -5.61 6.69 3.19
C PRO A 20 -5.28 5.58 2.24
N HIS A 21 -6.27 4.94 1.73
CA HIS A 21 -6.07 3.79 0.87
C HIS A 21 -7.23 3.70 -0.09
N LEU A 22 -6.94 3.55 -1.35
CA LEU A 22 -7.97 3.53 -2.38
C LEU A 22 -8.72 2.21 -2.45
N GLY A 23 -8.37 1.24 -1.65
CA GLY A 23 -9.09 -0.02 -1.64
C GLY A 23 -8.45 -1.05 -2.52
N GLY A 24 -8.94 -2.23 -2.49
CA GLY A 24 -8.39 -3.32 -3.27
C GLY A 24 -7.23 -4.00 -2.58
N PRO A 25 -6.54 -4.89 -3.29
CA PRO A 25 -5.49 -5.67 -2.68
C PRO A 25 -4.33 -4.83 -2.21
N ARG A 26 -3.64 -5.31 -1.23
CA ARG A 26 -2.51 -4.64 -0.70
C ARG A 26 -1.54 -5.70 -0.31
N LEU A 27 -0.46 -5.82 -1.01
CA LEU A 27 0.49 -6.88 -0.78
C LEU A 27 1.64 -6.40 0.10
N GLU A 28 2.23 -7.35 0.81
CA GLU A 28 3.33 -7.02 1.68
C GLU A 28 4.61 -6.86 0.90
N PRO A 29 5.45 -5.90 1.25
CA PRO A 29 6.74 -5.77 0.58
C PRO A 29 7.64 -6.94 0.90
N VAL A 30 8.51 -7.25 -0.03
CA VAL A 30 9.50 -8.30 0.16
C VAL A 30 10.85 -7.69 -0.19
N PRO A 31 11.96 -8.35 0.13
CA PRO A 31 13.27 -7.80 -0.21
C PRO A 31 13.35 -7.52 -1.70
N GLY A 32 13.71 -6.32 -2.07
CA GLY A 32 13.75 -5.85 -3.45
C GLY A 32 12.59 -4.94 -3.77
N SER A 33 11.51 -4.96 -2.98
CA SER A 33 10.39 -4.06 -3.20
C SER A 33 10.80 -2.63 -2.87
N ILE A 34 10.22 -1.68 -3.56
CA ILE A 34 10.50 -0.28 -3.30
C ILE A 34 10.16 0.06 -1.85
N THR A 35 9.08 -0.52 -1.34
CA THR A 35 8.61 -0.18 -0.02
C THR A 35 9.08 -1.16 1.06
N TYR A 36 10.04 -2.01 0.73
CA TYR A 36 10.58 -2.91 1.73
C TYR A 36 11.34 -2.05 2.73
N GLY A 37 10.97 -2.05 3.93
CA GLY A 37 11.62 -1.19 4.90
C GLY A 37 10.96 0.15 5.06
N GLY A 38 9.94 0.43 4.32
CA GLY A 38 9.19 1.67 4.50
C GLY A 38 8.95 2.40 3.22
N GLN A 39 8.22 3.47 3.30
CA GLN A 39 7.90 4.26 2.13
C GLN A 39 9.11 5.08 1.69
N PRO A 40 9.22 5.37 0.39
CA PRO A 40 10.33 6.19 -0.07
C PRO A 40 10.30 7.55 0.58
N ARG A 41 11.51 8.10 0.81
CA ARG A 41 11.56 9.40 1.38
C ARG A 41 11.04 10.43 0.46
N THR A 42 11.31 10.33 -0.81
CA THR A 42 10.84 11.28 -1.80
C THR A 42 9.54 10.80 -2.35
N LYS A 43 8.51 11.58 -2.21
CA LYS A 43 7.21 11.19 -2.70
C LYS A 43 7.06 11.49 -4.18
N LEU A 44 6.29 10.66 -4.87
CA LEU A 44 6.03 10.89 -6.27
C LEU A 44 4.90 11.89 -6.38
N THR A 45 5.19 13.04 -6.92
CA THR A 45 4.18 14.10 -6.98
C THR A 45 3.76 14.44 -8.38
N LYS A 46 4.46 13.94 -9.41
CA LYS A 46 4.08 14.27 -10.76
C LYS A 46 2.93 13.48 -11.30
N ALA A 47 2.79 12.25 -10.87
CA ALA A 47 1.70 11.43 -11.36
C ALA A 47 0.49 11.63 -10.47
N PRO A 48 -0.69 11.49 -11.02
CA PRO A 48 -1.90 11.66 -10.21
C PRO A 48 -2.10 10.53 -9.21
N VAL A 49 -2.81 10.82 -8.17
CA VAL A 49 -3.21 9.79 -7.23
C VAL A 49 -4.00 8.73 -7.99
N GLY A 50 -3.77 7.48 -7.67
CA GLY A 50 -4.41 6.38 -8.37
C GLY A 50 -3.61 5.83 -9.51
N SER A 51 -2.56 6.53 -9.93
CA SER A 51 -1.71 6.03 -11.01
C SER A 51 -0.96 4.81 -10.56
N THR A 52 -0.64 3.94 -11.51
CA THR A 52 0.12 2.75 -11.20
C THR A 52 1.38 2.71 -12.04
N PHE A 53 2.38 2.00 -11.57
CA PHE A 53 3.60 1.80 -12.32
C PHE A 53 4.23 0.49 -11.89
N GLU A 54 5.13 -0.01 -12.71
CA GLU A 54 5.78 -1.29 -12.43
C GLU A 54 7.18 -1.11 -11.92
N HIS A 55 7.60 -2.02 -11.08
CA HIS A 55 8.96 -2.10 -10.59
C HIS A 55 9.40 -3.55 -10.72
N ARG A 56 10.57 -3.78 -11.30
CA ARG A 56 11.08 -5.12 -11.49
C ARG A 56 12.35 -5.30 -10.74
N PHE A 57 12.54 -6.48 -10.19
CA PHE A 57 13.78 -6.81 -9.52
C PHE A 57 13.94 -8.32 -9.52
N GLN A 58 15.11 -8.79 -9.14
CA GLN A 58 15.33 -10.22 -9.04
C GLN A 58 15.38 -10.59 -7.58
N ASP A 59 14.76 -11.71 -7.24
CA ASP A 59 14.78 -12.14 -5.86
C ASP A 59 16.03 -12.97 -5.62
N ARG A 60 16.17 -13.49 -4.43
CA ARG A 60 17.38 -14.22 -4.09
C ARG A 60 17.49 -15.53 -4.84
N PHE A 61 16.44 -16.00 -5.46
CA PHE A 61 16.51 -17.22 -6.24
C PHE A 61 16.70 -16.92 -7.72
N GLY A 62 16.92 -15.68 -8.07
CA GLY A 62 17.16 -15.31 -9.46
C GLY A 62 15.92 -15.16 -10.30
N ARG A 63 14.76 -15.21 -9.69
CA ARG A 63 13.51 -15.05 -10.44
C ARG A 63 13.21 -13.57 -10.59
N THR A 64 12.58 -13.22 -11.69
CA THR A 64 12.19 -11.83 -11.89
C THR A 64 10.85 -11.58 -11.22
N VAL A 65 10.83 -10.60 -10.38
CA VAL A 65 9.61 -10.21 -9.69
C VAL A 65 9.17 -8.88 -10.27
N ILE A 66 7.90 -8.78 -10.64
CA ILE A 66 7.34 -7.56 -11.18
C ILE A 66 6.23 -7.14 -10.24
N GLU A 67 6.35 -5.96 -9.69
CA GLU A 67 5.34 -5.44 -8.78
C GLU A 67 4.69 -4.23 -9.39
N VAL A 68 3.39 -4.11 -9.21
CA VAL A 68 2.66 -2.94 -9.67
C VAL A 68 2.29 -2.15 -8.42
N TYR A 69 2.67 -0.90 -8.42
CA TYR A 69 2.42 0.00 -7.30
C TYR A 69 1.37 1.01 -7.68
N ARG A 70 0.59 1.42 -6.71
CA ARG A 70 -0.42 2.47 -6.92
C ARG A 70 -0.10 3.61 -5.98
N ILE A 71 -0.30 4.83 -6.44
CA ILE A 71 -0.07 6.02 -5.64
C ILE A 71 -1.34 6.32 -4.86
N GLU A 72 -1.23 6.30 -3.56
CA GLU A 72 -2.37 6.53 -2.67
C GLU A 72 -2.59 8.03 -2.46
N PRO A 73 -3.72 8.41 -1.90
CA PRO A 73 -4.01 9.85 -1.71
C PRO A 73 -2.97 10.60 -0.90
N ASP A 74 -2.28 9.93 0.03
CA ASP A 74 -1.24 10.59 0.79
C ASP A 74 0.11 10.46 0.10
N ARG A 75 0.11 9.99 -1.13
CA ARG A 75 1.31 9.82 -1.94
C ARG A 75 2.19 8.66 -1.49
N SER A 76 1.68 7.80 -0.62
CA SER A 76 2.41 6.58 -0.31
C SER A 76 2.16 5.58 -1.42
N LEU A 77 2.93 4.51 -1.45
CA LEU A 77 2.84 3.49 -2.48
C LEU A 77 2.27 2.21 -1.90
N THR A 78 1.38 1.58 -2.64
CA THR A 78 0.81 0.31 -2.25
C THR A 78 1.09 -0.69 -3.36
N ILE A 79 1.54 -1.87 -3.02
CA ILE A 79 1.74 -2.92 -4.00
C ILE A 79 0.39 -3.56 -4.23
N VAL A 80 -0.14 -3.43 -5.44
CA VAL A 80 -1.45 -3.96 -5.75
C VAL A 80 -1.40 -5.25 -6.54
N ARG A 81 -0.24 -5.58 -7.09
CA ARG A 81 -0.11 -6.80 -7.89
C ARG A 81 1.32 -7.25 -7.90
N ARG A 82 1.54 -8.52 -7.97
CA ARG A 82 2.89 -9.07 -8.02
C ARG A 82 2.89 -10.30 -8.90
N TYR A 83 3.86 -10.37 -9.81
CA TYR A 83 4.07 -11.52 -10.65
C TYR A 83 5.48 -12.02 -10.46
N VAL A 84 5.66 -13.31 -10.47
CA VAL A 84 7.00 -13.88 -10.35
C VAL A 84 7.24 -14.74 -11.58
N ARG A 85 8.35 -14.50 -12.30
CA ARG A 85 8.70 -15.26 -13.45
C ARG A 85 9.96 -15.99 -13.22
N ASP A 86 10.02 -17.24 -13.62
CA ASP A 86 11.23 -18.01 -13.48
C ASP A 86 12.26 -17.53 -14.43
N ILE A 87 13.51 -17.71 -14.11
CA ILE A 87 14.56 -17.33 -15.00
C ILE A 87 14.53 -18.23 -16.16
N PHE A 88 14.03 -19.45 -16.08
CA PHE A 88 13.95 -20.32 -17.21
C PHE A 88 12.52 -20.41 -17.60
N PRO A 89 12.14 -19.67 -18.59
CA PRO A 89 10.76 -19.68 -18.98
C PRO A 89 10.37 -21.01 -19.48
N GLU A 90 9.17 -21.34 -19.46
CA GLU A 90 8.74 -22.53 -19.95
C GLU A 90 8.90 -22.62 -21.33
N LEU A 91 9.17 -23.54 -21.88
CA LEU A 91 9.39 -23.63 -23.31
C LEU A 91 8.23 -24.19 -24.04
#